data_b6a6e15d0351304e760bd2cf39a302c0
#
_entry.id   b6a6e15d0351304e760bd2cf39a302c0
#
_cell.length_a   1.000
_cell.length_b   1.000
_cell.length_c   1.000
_cell.angle_alpha   90.00
_cell.angle_beta   90.00
_cell.angle_gamma   90.00
#
_symmetry.space_group_name_H-M   'P 1'
#
loop_
_entity.id
_entity.type
_entity.pdbx_description
1 polymer ?
#
loop_
_entity_poly.entity_id
_entity_poly.type
_entity_poly.pdbx_seq_one_letter_code
_entity_poly.pdbx_strand_id
1 'polypeptide(L)'
;MTEPNASPCLQACKEDVGWRRIVRNFTPSWFAVTMGTGIVSILLHNLPYNTAWISHGLAIAFFVLNVGLFTVFTIITSLFLGCFPMGFATIINMMIFVCAPVWGNWVVSWAWGFWWLDAALSLGTCITVPFVMIHQHRPGLQAVTAASLLPIVPTVVASSTGGIVAEALADHNHAFITLVTSYILWGIGTCFSGMVLALYFHRLTIHSLPSKEVIVSVFLPIGPLGQGGFGIQQLGKVALKVLPQTTAFTAAAPGAVHGGEILYFLGIFLALIMWGFALVWLSFALISIVTMQKFPFNMGWWGFTFPLGVMATCTGMLAKDLDSAFFRVMTMVFSLAVCLLWLLVAIRTLHQAISGEIFFAPCLKDLREKQAQGGSDRRV
;
A
#
# COMPACT_ATOMS: atom_id res chain seq x y z
N MET A 1 -55.32 -21.37 14.55
CA MET A 1 -53.90 -21.73 14.36
C MET A 1 -53.27 -20.62 13.56
N THR A 2 -52.67 -19.65 14.24
CA THR A 2 -51.97 -18.51 13.65
C THR A 2 -50.52 -18.93 13.43
N GLU A 3 -50.04 -18.83 12.18
CA GLU A 3 -48.66 -19.08 11.82
C GLU A 3 -47.71 -18.16 12.62
N PRO A 4 -46.55 -18.67 13.08
CA PRO A 4 -45.61 -17.86 13.83
C PRO A 4 -44.97 -16.88 12.87
N ASN A 5 -45.08 -15.57 13.15
CA ASN A 5 -44.41 -14.48 12.48
C ASN A 5 -42.92 -14.79 12.32
N ALA A 6 -42.48 -14.93 11.08
CA ALA A 6 -41.08 -15.04 10.73
C ALA A 6 -40.34 -13.82 11.31
N SER A 7 -39.26 -14.09 12.02
CA SER A 7 -38.44 -13.06 12.69
C SER A 7 -38.04 -11.95 11.73
N PRO A 8 -38.01 -10.68 12.16
CA PRO A 8 -37.66 -9.51 11.31
C PRO A 8 -36.29 -9.62 10.61
N CYS A 9 -35.44 -10.50 11.08
CA CYS A 9 -34.13 -10.79 10.51
C CYS A 9 -34.18 -11.53 9.17
N LEU A 10 -35.22 -12.35 8.94
CA LEU A 10 -35.42 -13.09 7.68
C LEU A 10 -36.06 -12.23 6.58
N GLN A 11 -36.85 -11.21 6.94
CA GLN A 11 -37.41 -10.27 5.97
C GLN A 11 -36.35 -9.28 5.45
N ALA A 12 -35.44 -8.79 6.29
CA ALA A 12 -34.36 -7.91 5.87
C ALA A 12 -33.35 -8.59 4.92
N CYS A 13 -33.24 -9.92 4.94
CA CYS A 13 -32.38 -10.70 4.04
C CYS A 13 -32.96 -10.86 2.63
N LYS A 14 -34.28 -10.73 2.43
CA LYS A 14 -34.94 -10.89 1.12
C LYS A 14 -34.89 -9.64 0.23
N GLU A 15 -34.70 -8.45 0.80
CA GLU A 15 -34.70 -7.18 0.05
C GLU A 15 -33.34 -6.78 -0.55
N ASP A 16 -32.24 -7.43 -0.20
CA ASP A 16 -30.87 -7.11 -0.67
C ASP A 16 -30.35 -8.16 -1.67
N VAL A 17 -31.06 -8.37 -2.77
CA VAL A 17 -30.63 -9.28 -3.86
C VAL A 17 -30.24 -8.44 -5.10
N GLY A 18 -29.10 -8.78 -5.73
CA GLY A 18 -28.65 -8.17 -6.99
C GLY A 18 -27.53 -7.13 -6.86
N TRP A 19 -27.32 -6.34 -7.93
CA TRP A 19 -26.22 -5.39 -8.04
C TRP A 19 -26.21 -4.32 -6.94
N ARG A 20 -27.37 -3.93 -6.40
CA ARG A 20 -27.48 -2.98 -5.28
C ARG A 20 -26.81 -3.50 -4.01
N ARG A 21 -26.91 -4.81 -3.73
CA ARG A 21 -26.18 -5.46 -2.64
C ARG A 21 -24.67 -5.35 -2.85
N ILE A 22 -24.20 -5.58 -4.07
CA ILE A 22 -22.78 -5.48 -4.43
C ILE A 22 -22.27 -4.08 -4.16
N VAL A 23 -22.93 -3.06 -4.70
CA VAL A 23 -22.53 -1.65 -4.52
C VAL A 23 -22.56 -1.23 -3.05
N ARG A 24 -23.59 -1.62 -2.29
CA ARG A 24 -23.74 -1.26 -0.87
C ARG A 24 -22.72 -1.93 0.04
N ASN A 25 -22.29 -3.15 -0.29
CA ASN A 25 -21.29 -3.90 0.48
C ASN A 25 -19.88 -3.80 -0.14
N PHE A 26 -19.70 -2.96 -1.15
CA PHE A 26 -18.40 -2.70 -1.73
C PHE A 26 -17.60 -1.80 -0.77
N THR A 27 -16.70 -2.41 -0.03
CA THR A 27 -15.89 -1.73 0.98
C THR A 27 -14.60 -1.18 0.38
N PRO A 28 -13.96 -0.18 1.02
CA PRO A 28 -12.67 0.38 0.60
C PRO A 28 -11.55 -0.65 0.49
N SER A 29 -11.67 -1.76 1.19
CA SER A 29 -10.70 -2.87 1.13
C SER A 29 -10.51 -3.44 -0.29
N TRP A 30 -11.45 -3.20 -1.22
CA TRP A 30 -11.30 -3.56 -2.63
C TRP A 30 -10.15 -2.84 -3.33
N PHE A 31 -9.75 -1.64 -2.89
CA PHE A 31 -8.55 -0.99 -3.41
C PHE A 31 -7.25 -1.75 -3.06
N ALA A 32 -7.27 -2.67 -2.11
CA ALA A 32 -6.15 -3.59 -1.90
C ALA A 32 -5.88 -4.48 -3.12
N VAL A 33 -6.90 -4.77 -3.94
CA VAL A 33 -6.75 -5.45 -5.24
C VAL A 33 -5.88 -4.63 -6.18
N THR A 34 -6.16 -3.32 -6.30
CA THR A 34 -5.40 -2.43 -7.20
C THR A 34 -3.96 -2.22 -6.70
N MET A 35 -3.75 -2.10 -5.40
CA MET A 35 -2.40 -2.06 -4.82
C MET A 35 -1.62 -3.33 -5.15
N GLY A 36 -2.23 -4.50 -4.94
CA GLY A 36 -1.62 -5.80 -5.21
C GLY A 36 -1.35 -6.04 -6.70
N THR A 37 -2.28 -5.63 -7.58
CA THR A 37 -2.10 -5.75 -9.03
C THR A 37 -1.04 -4.79 -9.55
N GLY A 38 -1.04 -3.56 -9.05
CA GLY A 38 -0.07 -2.54 -9.44
C GLY A 38 1.35 -2.89 -9.03
N ILE A 39 1.56 -3.41 -7.81
CA ILE A 39 2.90 -3.82 -7.37
C ILE A 39 3.43 -4.99 -8.19
N VAL A 40 2.58 -5.94 -8.62
CA VAL A 40 2.98 -7.02 -9.52
C VAL A 40 3.47 -6.47 -10.86
N SER A 41 2.77 -5.48 -11.44
CA SER A 41 3.21 -4.82 -12.67
C SER A 41 4.61 -4.18 -12.52
N ILE A 42 4.85 -3.47 -11.42
CA ILE A 42 6.14 -2.84 -11.11
C ILE A 42 7.25 -3.90 -10.95
N LEU A 43 6.97 -4.99 -10.24
CA LEU A 43 7.93 -6.06 -10.04
C LEU A 43 8.33 -6.72 -11.35
N LEU A 44 7.35 -7.08 -12.19
CA LEU A 44 7.61 -7.71 -13.49
C LEU A 44 8.43 -6.81 -14.41
N HIS A 45 8.21 -5.49 -14.37
CA HIS A 45 9.00 -4.53 -15.14
C HIS A 45 10.45 -4.45 -14.64
N ASN A 46 10.68 -4.53 -13.34
CA ASN A 46 11.98 -4.31 -12.70
C ASN A 46 12.74 -5.58 -12.30
N LEU A 47 12.35 -6.77 -12.79
CA LEU A 47 13.03 -8.02 -12.46
C LEU A 47 14.52 -7.98 -12.86
N PRO A 48 15.45 -8.43 -11.99
CA PRO A 48 16.89 -8.44 -12.28
C PRO A 48 17.29 -9.32 -13.47
N TYR A 49 16.62 -10.47 -13.62
CA TYR A 49 16.82 -11.41 -14.74
C TYR A 49 15.57 -11.39 -15.61
N ASN A 50 15.47 -10.38 -16.48
CA ASN A 50 14.26 -10.12 -17.23
C ASN A 50 14.43 -10.35 -18.72
N THR A 51 13.35 -10.81 -19.37
CA THR A 51 13.23 -10.88 -20.83
C THR A 51 12.26 -9.82 -21.32
N ALA A 52 12.44 -9.34 -22.56
CA ALA A 52 11.56 -8.32 -23.13
C ALA A 52 10.08 -8.71 -23.10
N TRP A 53 9.76 -10.01 -23.22
CA TRP A 53 8.38 -10.49 -23.13
C TRP A 53 7.76 -10.28 -21.73
N ILE A 54 8.53 -10.50 -20.66
CA ILE A 54 8.04 -10.31 -19.28
C ILE A 54 7.95 -8.82 -18.98
N SER A 55 8.99 -8.03 -19.24
CA SER A 55 9.03 -6.61 -18.89
C SER A 55 8.06 -5.76 -19.70
N HIS A 56 7.86 -6.05 -20.98
CA HIS A 56 6.98 -5.28 -21.85
C HIS A 56 5.61 -5.93 -22.02
N GLY A 57 5.54 -7.26 -22.18
CA GLY A 57 4.28 -7.94 -22.39
C GLY A 57 3.47 -8.10 -21.10
N LEU A 58 4.01 -8.86 -20.16
CA LEU A 58 3.27 -9.22 -18.95
C LEU A 58 3.10 -8.05 -18.00
N ALA A 59 4.14 -7.22 -17.81
CA ALA A 59 4.06 -6.03 -16.96
C ALA A 59 3.02 -5.02 -17.46
N ILE A 60 2.96 -4.80 -18.80
CA ILE A 60 1.95 -3.93 -19.40
C ILE A 60 0.55 -4.52 -19.25
N ALA A 61 0.36 -5.83 -19.41
CA ALA A 61 -0.93 -6.48 -19.21
C ALA A 61 -1.46 -6.26 -17.78
N PHE A 62 -0.60 -6.43 -16.76
CA PHE A 62 -0.96 -6.13 -15.37
C PHE A 62 -1.21 -4.64 -15.13
N PHE A 63 -0.49 -3.75 -15.80
CA PHE A 63 -0.74 -2.32 -15.73
C PHE A 63 -2.12 -1.95 -16.27
N VAL A 64 -2.47 -2.42 -17.47
CA VAL A 64 -3.79 -2.17 -18.09
C VAL A 64 -4.92 -2.74 -17.22
N LEU A 65 -4.74 -3.96 -16.70
CA LEU A 65 -5.68 -4.57 -15.76
C LEU A 65 -5.87 -3.69 -14.52
N ASN A 66 -4.77 -3.17 -13.95
CA ASN A 66 -4.82 -2.31 -12.77
C ASN A 66 -5.56 -1.00 -13.03
N VAL A 67 -5.32 -0.34 -14.16
CA VAL A 67 -6.04 0.87 -14.57
C VAL A 67 -7.54 0.60 -14.71
N GLY A 68 -7.92 -0.52 -15.34
CA GLY A 68 -9.32 -0.92 -15.48
C GLY A 68 -10.00 -1.15 -14.13
N LEU A 69 -9.37 -1.94 -13.24
CA LEU A 69 -9.90 -2.22 -11.90
C LEU A 69 -10.00 -0.93 -11.07
N PHE A 70 -8.97 -0.09 -11.08
CA PHE A 70 -8.97 1.18 -10.35
C PHE A 70 -10.10 2.10 -10.81
N THR A 71 -10.32 2.22 -12.12
CA THR A 71 -11.40 3.03 -12.69
C THR A 71 -12.77 2.50 -12.27
N VAL A 72 -13.01 1.20 -12.38
CA VAL A 72 -14.26 0.56 -11.98
C VAL A 72 -14.51 0.77 -10.48
N PHE A 73 -13.51 0.55 -9.64
CA PHE A 73 -13.65 0.70 -8.19
C PHE A 73 -13.87 2.15 -7.78
N THR A 74 -13.21 3.11 -8.45
CA THR A 74 -13.43 4.54 -8.21
C THR A 74 -14.87 4.97 -8.56
N ILE A 75 -15.45 4.43 -9.64
CA ILE A 75 -16.84 4.71 -10.02
C ILE A 75 -17.82 4.13 -9.00
N ILE A 76 -17.55 2.92 -8.48
CA ILE A 76 -18.44 2.23 -7.54
C ILE A 76 -18.34 2.83 -6.13
N THR A 77 -17.15 3.19 -5.69
CA THR A 77 -16.87 3.71 -4.35
C THR A 77 -16.48 5.19 -4.41
N SER A 78 -17.43 6.09 -4.45
CA SER A 78 -17.12 7.49 -4.22
C SER A 78 -16.46 7.68 -2.85
N LEU A 79 -15.15 7.98 -2.82
CA LEU A 79 -14.33 8.43 -1.69
C LEU A 79 -14.04 7.39 -0.58
N PHE A 80 -12.91 6.64 -0.68
CA PHE A 80 -12.32 6.00 0.51
C PHE A 80 -10.79 5.77 0.43
N LEU A 81 -10.17 6.10 1.35
CA LEU A 81 -9.13 6.59 2.26
C LEU A 81 -8.13 5.46 2.60
N GLY A 82 -6.90 5.56 2.15
CA GLY A 82 -5.75 4.74 2.52
C GLY A 82 -5.28 3.81 1.41
N CYS A 83 -6.06 2.86 0.95
CA CYS A 83 -5.67 1.98 -0.17
C CYS A 83 -5.80 2.67 -1.54
N PHE A 84 -6.68 3.68 -1.66
CA PHE A 84 -6.85 4.43 -2.90
C PHE A 84 -5.57 5.16 -3.34
N PRO A 85 -4.91 6.00 -2.51
CA PRO A 85 -3.67 6.65 -2.92
C PRO A 85 -2.57 5.65 -3.27
N MET A 86 -2.40 4.57 -2.52
CA MET A 86 -1.39 3.55 -2.83
C MET A 86 -1.63 2.87 -4.19
N GLY A 87 -2.89 2.59 -4.55
CA GLY A 87 -3.26 2.08 -5.87
C GLY A 87 -2.99 3.11 -6.96
N PHE A 88 -3.31 4.39 -6.71
CA PHE A 88 -3.08 5.48 -7.64
C PHE A 88 -1.58 5.72 -7.89
N ALA A 89 -0.76 5.70 -6.85
CA ALA A 89 0.69 5.80 -6.94
C ALA A 89 1.30 4.72 -7.84
N THR A 90 0.80 3.47 -7.80
CA THR A 90 1.29 2.41 -8.69
C THR A 90 0.97 2.70 -10.16
N ILE A 91 -0.15 3.33 -10.45
CA ILE A 91 -0.52 3.77 -11.81
C ILE A 91 0.44 4.88 -12.27
N ILE A 92 0.71 5.88 -11.43
CA ILE A 92 1.65 6.97 -11.72
C ILE A 92 3.04 6.41 -12.03
N ASN A 93 3.53 5.47 -11.22
CA ASN A 93 4.82 4.83 -11.45
C ASN A 93 4.87 4.13 -12.82
N MET A 94 3.82 3.39 -13.17
CA MET A 94 3.78 2.70 -14.47
C MET A 94 3.58 3.66 -15.65
N MET A 95 2.94 4.82 -15.46
CA MET A 95 2.93 5.89 -16.46
C MET A 95 4.36 6.37 -16.78
N ILE A 96 5.20 6.54 -15.75
CA ILE A 96 6.60 6.93 -15.96
C ILE A 96 7.40 5.80 -16.62
N PHE A 97 7.24 4.55 -16.18
CA PHE A 97 8.04 3.44 -16.69
C PHE A 97 7.65 2.98 -18.10
N VAL A 98 6.36 3.01 -18.43
CA VAL A 98 5.83 2.44 -19.68
C VAL A 98 5.38 3.51 -20.67
N CYS A 99 4.60 4.51 -20.21
CA CYS A 99 4.01 5.47 -21.11
C CYS A 99 4.97 6.59 -21.50
N ALA A 100 5.77 7.11 -20.56
CA ALA A 100 6.67 8.22 -20.83
C ALA A 100 7.74 7.93 -21.90
N PRO A 101 8.36 6.73 -21.96
CA PRO A 101 9.31 6.39 -23.02
C PRO A 101 8.68 6.34 -24.42
N VAL A 102 7.38 6.03 -24.51
CA VAL A 102 6.67 5.87 -25.81
C VAL A 102 5.97 7.16 -26.23
N TRP A 103 5.33 7.85 -25.28
CA TRP A 103 4.48 9.01 -25.57
C TRP A 103 5.17 10.36 -25.32
N GLY A 104 6.35 10.35 -24.68
CA GLY A 104 7.17 11.54 -24.49
C GLY A 104 6.85 12.36 -23.23
N ASN A 105 7.46 13.55 -23.16
CA ASN A 105 7.52 14.36 -21.92
C ASN A 105 6.17 14.91 -21.44
N TRP A 106 5.15 15.00 -22.28
CA TRP A 106 3.84 15.45 -21.83
C TRP A 106 3.21 14.49 -20.79
N VAL A 107 3.49 13.18 -20.92
CA VAL A 107 3.04 12.19 -19.93
C VAL A 107 3.70 12.40 -18.58
N VAL A 108 4.99 12.79 -18.58
CA VAL A 108 5.71 13.11 -17.34
C VAL A 108 5.07 14.30 -16.63
N SER A 109 4.63 15.32 -17.38
CA SER A 109 3.93 16.47 -16.82
C SER A 109 2.57 16.11 -16.22
N TRP A 110 1.81 15.22 -16.86
CA TRP A 110 0.57 14.69 -16.28
C TRP A 110 0.83 13.83 -15.05
N ALA A 111 1.82 12.94 -15.09
CA ALA A 111 2.21 12.10 -13.96
C ALA A 111 2.63 12.96 -12.75
N TRP A 112 3.32 14.09 -13.00
CA TRP A 112 3.67 15.06 -11.96
C TRP A 112 2.44 15.74 -11.35
N GLY A 113 1.46 16.14 -12.17
CA GLY A 113 0.20 16.69 -11.67
C GLY A 113 -0.60 15.68 -10.85
N PHE A 114 -0.69 14.42 -11.30
CA PHE A 114 -1.32 13.33 -10.58
C PHE A 114 -0.59 13.00 -9.27
N TRP A 115 0.75 13.08 -9.27
CA TRP A 115 1.53 12.89 -8.06
C TRP A 115 1.23 13.96 -6.99
N TRP A 116 1.05 15.22 -7.36
CA TRP A 116 0.64 16.26 -6.40
C TRP A 116 -0.72 15.97 -5.78
N LEU A 117 -1.66 15.49 -6.59
CA LEU A 117 -2.96 15.06 -6.10
C LEU A 117 -2.82 13.87 -5.14
N ASP A 118 -2.03 12.86 -5.51
CA ASP A 118 -1.77 11.69 -4.68
C ASP A 118 -1.08 12.05 -3.36
N ALA A 119 -0.10 12.94 -3.39
CA ALA A 119 0.61 13.45 -2.21
C ALA A 119 -0.35 14.18 -1.24
N ALA A 120 -1.23 15.02 -1.78
CA ALA A 120 -2.24 15.73 -0.97
C ALA A 120 -3.26 14.76 -0.34
N LEU A 121 -3.74 13.78 -1.10
CA LEU A 121 -4.65 12.74 -0.60
C LEU A 121 -3.98 11.86 0.45
N SER A 122 -2.73 11.44 0.21
CA SER A 122 -1.92 10.64 1.12
C SER A 122 -1.68 11.36 2.45
N LEU A 123 -1.30 12.62 2.39
CA LEU A 123 -1.10 13.44 3.59
C LEU A 123 -2.43 13.69 4.31
N GLY A 124 -3.50 13.97 3.57
CA GLY A 124 -4.84 14.14 4.11
C GLY A 124 -5.31 12.90 4.87
N THR A 125 -5.14 11.70 4.31
CA THR A 125 -5.49 10.45 5.00
C THR A 125 -4.62 10.20 6.22
N CYS A 126 -3.32 10.48 6.12
CA CYS A 126 -2.36 10.30 7.22
C CYS A 126 -2.69 11.17 8.44
N ILE A 127 -3.29 12.34 8.23
CA ILE A 127 -3.67 13.26 9.31
C ILE A 127 -5.09 12.97 9.79
N THR A 128 -6.06 12.90 8.87
CA THR A 128 -7.48 12.85 9.23
C THR A 128 -7.89 11.53 9.87
N VAL A 129 -7.42 10.41 9.36
CA VAL A 129 -7.83 9.09 9.88
C VAL A 129 -7.31 8.85 11.29
N PRO A 130 -6.01 9.02 11.60
CA PRO A 130 -5.53 8.92 12.98
C PRO A 130 -6.18 9.95 13.92
N PHE A 131 -6.43 11.17 13.45
CA PHE A 131 -7.12 12.18 14.25
C PHE A 131 -8.55 11.76 14.62
N VAL A 132 -9.31 11.20 13.65
CA VAL A 132 -10.64 10.65 13.92
C VAL A 132 -10.56 9.45 14.87
N MET A 133 -9.53 8.59 14.72
CA MET A 133 -9.30 7.49 15.65
C MET A 133 -9.05 7.97 17.08
N ILE A 134 -8.28 9.04 17.27
CA ILE A 134 -8.05 9.65 18.59
C ILE A 134 -9.37 10.14 19.21
N HIS A 135 -10.27 10.72 18.41
CA HIS A 135 -11.53 11.30 18.89
C HIS A 135 -12.64 10.28 19.16
N GLN A 136 -12.69 9.20 18.37
CA GLN A 136 -13.86 8.29 18.36
C GLN A 136 -13.58 6.91 18.93
N HIS A 137 -12.31 6.53 19.14
CA HIS A 137 -11.98 5.19 19.62
C HIS A 137 -12.15 5.05 21.13
N ARG A 138 -12.68 3.90 21.53
CA ARG A 138 -12.67 3.48 22.94
C ARG A 138 -11.25 3.12 23.33
N PRO A 139 -10.75 3.62 24.50
CA PRO A 139 -9.39 3.34 24.94
C PRO A 139 -9.23 1.84 25.24
N GLY A 140 -8.30 1.21 24.54
CA GLY A 140 -7.92 -0.19 24.78
C GLY A 140 -6.83 -0.63 23.83
N LEU A 141 -5.70 -1.09 24.37
CA LEU A 141 -4.57 -1.59 23.58
C LEU A 141 -4.97 -2.78 22.70
N GLN A 142 -5.98 -3.55 23.09
CA GLN A 142 -6.52 -4.68 22.32
C GLN A 142 -7.06 -4.25 20.95
N ALA A 143 -7.58 -3.03 20.81
CA ALA A 143 -8.12 -2.50 19.56
C ALA A 143 -7.05 -2.13 18.54
N VAL A 144 -5.78 -1.99 18.95
CA VAL A 144 -4.67 -1.67 18.06
C VAL A 144 -4.38 -2.88 17.17
N THR A 145 -4.48 -2.68 15.86
CA THR A 145 -4.15 -3.69 14.85
C THR A 145 -3.13 -3.13 13.86
N ALA A 146 -2.46 -3.99 13.12
CA ALA A 146 -1.57 -3.56 12.05
C ALA A 146 -2.28 -2.78 10.94
N ALA A 147 -3.63 -2.86 10.85
CA ALA A 147 -4.42 -2.04 9.94
C ALA A 147 -4.31 -0.53 10.24
N SER A 148 -3.90 -0.14 11.45
CA SER A 148 -3.60 1.26 11.79
C SER A 148 -2.44 1.85 10.96
N LEU A 149 -1.66 1.01 10.28
CA LEU A 149 -0.63 1.45 9.32
C LEU A 149 -1.23 1.91 7.98
N LEU A 150 -2.40 1.40 7.58
CA LEU A 150 -2.99 1.66 6.27
C LEU A 150 -3.20 3.15 5.94
N PRO A 151 -3.63 4.03 6.85
CA PRO A 151 -3.75 5.45 6.55
C PRO A 151 -2.40 6.20 6.51
N ILE A 152 -1.32 5.62 7.04
CA ILE A 152 0.00 6.25 7.17
C ILE A 152 0.90 5.87 5.99
N VAL A 153 0.88 4.61 5.57
CA VAL A 153 1.72 4.07 4.47
C VAL A 153 1.59 4.84 3.16
N PRO A 154 0.41 5.38 2.75
CA PRO A 154 0.30 6.18 1.55
C PRO A 154 1.31 7.33 1.43
N THR A 155 1.66 7.99 2.54
CA THR A 155 2.66 9.07 2.52
C THR A 155 4.05 8.57 2.16
N VAL A 156 4.42 7.37 2.61
CA VAL A 156 5.69 6.71 2.22
C VAL A 156 5.66 6.29 0.76
N VAL A 157 4.50 5.82 0.28
CA VAL A 157 4.29 5.45 -1.13
C VAL A 157 4.37 6.70 -2.02
N ALA A 158 3.66 7.77 -1.68
CA ALA A 158 3.70 9.03 -2.41
C ALA A 158 5.11 9.63 -2.45
N SER A 159 5.88 9.47 -1.37
CA SER A 159 7.29 9.89 -1.32
C SER A 159 8.14 9.16 -2.36
N SER A 160 8.09 7.85 -2.40
CA SER A 160 8.89 7.06 -3.36
C SER A 160 8.44 7.28 -4.81
N THR A 161 7.13 7.44 -5.04
CA THR A 161 6.56 7.82 -6.33
C THR A 161 7.05 9.20 -6.75
N GLY A 162 7.12 10.17 -5.82
CA GLY A 162 7.71 11.48 -6.08
C GLY A 162 9.17 11.40 -6.50
N GLY A 163 9.95 10.50 -5.91
CA GLY A 163 11.31 10.20 -6.36
C GLY A 163 11.36 9.69 -7.81
N ILE A 164 10.46 8.76 -8.18
CA ILE A 164 10.38 8.24 -9.56
C ILE A 164 9.99 9.37 -10.54
N VAL A 165 9.01 10.19 -10.19
CA VAL A 165 8.57 11.33 -11.01
C VAL A 165 9.66 12.37 -11.14
N ALA A 166 10.34 12.73 -10.03
CA ALA A 166 11.43 13.71 -10.02
C ALA A 166 12.62 13.28 -10.90
N GLU A 167 12.90 11.97 -10.97
CA GLU A 167 13.96 11.42 -11.85
C GLU A 167 13.63 11.65 -13.33
N ALA A 168 12.36 11.63 -13.71
CA ALA A 168 11.88 11.76 -15.08
C ALA A 168 11.65 13.22 -15.52
N LEU A 169 11.52 14.16 -14.57
CA LEU A 169 11.28 15.58 -14.88
C LEU A 169 12.50 16.21 -15.57
N ALA A 170 12.25 16.93 -16.65
CA ALA A 170 13.27 17.69 -17.38
C ALA A 170 13.61 19.03 -16.72
N ASP A 171 12.65 19.66 -16.04
CA ASP A 171 12.84 20.91 -15.32
C ASP A 171 13.48 20.65 -13.94
N HIS A 172 14.66 21.21 -13.72
CA HIS A 172 15.43 21.02 -12.48
C HIS A 172 14.76 21.62 -11.26
N ASN A 173 14.01 22.72 -11.39
CA ASN A 173 13.30 23.35 -10.29
C ASN A 173 12.10 22.48 -9.88
N HIS A 174 11.35 21.96 -10.85
CA HIS A 174 10.26 21.03 -10.57
C HIS A 174 10.77 19.73 -9.93
N ALA A 175 11.89 19.19 -10.44
CA ALA A 175 12.54 18.01 -9.86
C ALA A 175 12.99 18.26 -8.41
N PHE A 176 13.58 19.43 -8.13
CA PHE A 176 14.03 19.80 -6.80
C PHE A 176 12.87 19.96 -5.80
N ILE A 177 11.81 20.69 -6.18
CA ILE A 177 10.62 20.85 -5.32
C ILE A 177 9.98 19.51 -5.03
N THR A 178 9.87 18.65 -6.06
CA THR A 178 9.34 17.29 -5.92
C THR A 178 10.20 16.45 -4.99
N LEU A 179 11.51 16.52 -5.11
CA LEU A 179 12.46 15.81 -4.26
C LEU A 179 12.33 16.23 -2.78
N VAL A 180 12.32 17.54 -2.50
CA VAL A 180 12.21 18.06 -1.13
C VAL A 180 10.88 17.66 -0.50
N THR A 181 9.78 17.82 -1.23
CA THR A 181 8.46 17.42 -0.76
C THR A 181 8.41 15.91 -0.49
N SER A 182 9.05 15.11 -1.33
CA SER A 182 9.13 13.66 -1.16
C SER A 182 9.93 13.27 0.09
N TYR A 183 11.02 13.95 0.42
CA TYR A 183 11.74 13.74 1.68
C TYR A 183 10.87 14.09 2.90
N ILE A 184 10.08 15.16 2.83
CA ILE A 184 9.15 15.52 3.91
C ILE A 184 8.10 14.42 4.10
N LEU A 185 7.47 13.94 3.01
CA LEU A 185 6.48 12.86 3.05
C LEU A 185 7.10 11.56 3.58
N TRP A 186 8.34 11.24 3.18
CA TRP A 186 9.07 10.09 3.69
C TRP A 186 9.27 10.17 5.19
N GLY A 187 9.70 11.33 5.69
CA GLY A 187 9.91 11.57 7.12
C GLY A 187 8.62 11.43 7.93
N ILE A 188 7.53 12.07 7.48
CA ILE A 188 6.22 11.97 8.12
C ILE A 188 5.78 10.51 8.20
N GLY A 189 5.77 9.82 7.05
CA GLY A 189 5.26 8.46 6.97
C GLY A 189 6.10 7.44 7.73
N THR A 190 7.43 7.51 7.66
CA THR A 190 8.32 6.54 8.33
C THR A 190 8.35 6.76 9.84
N CYS A 191 8.43 8.00 10.31
CA CYS A 191 8.39 8.29 11.75
C CYS A 191 7.06 7.86 12.37
N PHE A 192 5.96 8.19 11.71
CA PHE A 192 4.63 7.82 12.22
C PHE A 192 4.41 6.29 12.14
N SER A 193 4.86 5.64 11.07
CA SER A 193 4.85 4.16 10.99
C SER A 193 5.65 3.53 12.12
N GLY A 194 6.82 4.09 12.46
CA GLY A 194 7.66 3.62 13.57
C GLY A 194 6.93 3.65 14.90
N MET A 195 6.19 4.72 15.20
CA MET A 195 5.36 4.82 16.41
C MET A 195 4.27 3.74 16.44
N VAL A 196 3.57 3.53 15.32
CA VAL A 196 2.52 2.51 15.24
C VAL A 196 3.09 1.10 15.32
N LEU A 197 4.26 0.84 14.73
CA LEU A 197 4.96 -0.45 14.83
C LEU A 197 5.35 -0.76 16.27
N ALA A 198 5.85 0.22 17.04
CA ALA A 198 6.16 0.05 18.46
C ALA A 198 4.91 -0.27 19.29
N LEU A 199 3.81 0.46 19.07
CA LEU A 199 2.52 0.18 19.73
C LEU A 199 1.97 -1.19 19.34
N TYR A 200 2.08 -1.58 18.08
CA TYR A 200 1.61 -2.88 17.62
C TYR A 200 2.46 -4.01 18.19
N PHE A 201 3.77 -3.86 18.26
CA PHE A 201 4.66 -4.82 18.91
C PHE A 201 4.30 -4.97 20.39
N HIS A 202 4.10 -3.86 21.11
CA HIS A 202 3.67 -3.86 22.51
C HIS A 202 2.31 -4.56 22.68
N ARG A 203 1.37 -4.32 21.78
CA ARG A 203 0.07 -5.02 21.78
C ARG A 203 0.24 -6.53 21.60
N LEU A 204 1.13 -6.98 20.69
CA LEU A 204 1.36 -8.41 20.46
C LEU A 204 1.98 -9.10 21.68
N THR A 205 2.86 -8.42 22.43
CA THR A 205 3.49 -8.96 23.64
C THR A 205 2.51 -9.13 24.80
N ILE A 206 1.47 -8.27 24.89
CA ILE A 206 0.49 -8.32 25.99
C ILE A 206 -0.74 -9.16 25.64
N HIS A 207 -1.24 -9.06 24.42
CA HIS A 207 -2.56 -9.60 24.04
C HIS A 207 -2.50 -10.73 22.99
N SER A 208 -1.33 -11.32 22.77
CA SER A 208 -1.12 -12.42 21.81
C SER A 208 -1.48 -12.06 20.34
N LEU A 209 -1.51 -13.06 19.46
CA LEU A 209 -1.76 -12.89 18.04
C LEU A 209 -3.19 -12.38 17.74
N PRO A 210 -3.42 -11.68 16.62
CA PRO A 210 -4.75 -11.31 16.16
C PRO A 210 -5.65 -12.52 15.91
N SER A 211 -6.97 -12.29 15.88
CA SER A 211 -7.93 -13.34 15.54
C SER A 211 -7.69 -13.90 14.13
N LYS A 212 -8.15 -15.14 13.88
CA LYS A 212 -7.98 -15.84 12.60
C LYS A 212 -8.49 -15.05 11.38
N GLU A 213 -9.51 -14.23 11.57
CA GLU A 213 -10.13 -13.43 10.50
C GLU A 213 -9.21 -12.31 9.99
N VAL A 214 -8.38 -11.76 10.88
CA VAL A 214 -7.48 -10.63 10.56
C VAL A 214 -6.01 -10.99 10.65
N ILE A 215 -5.67 -12.28 10.76
CA ILE A 215 -4.29 -12.74 10.94
C ILE A 215 -3.36 -12.29 9.82
N VAL A 216 -3.87 -12.15 8.59
CA VAL A 216 -3.08 -11.67 7.46
C VAL A 216 -2.51 -10.27 7.68
N SER A 217 -3.14 -9.47 8.54
CA SER A 217 -2.64 -8.13 8.88
C SER A 217 -1.22 -8.12 9.50
N VAL A 218 -0.72 -9.26 10.00
CA VAL A 218 0.65 -9.36 10.52
C VAL A 218 1.73 -9.12 9.45
N PHE A 219 1.37 -9.13 8.16
CA PHE A 219 2.26 -8.76 7.06
C PHE A 219 2.34 -7.24 6.83
N LEU A 220 1.36 -6.47 7.29
CA LEU A 220 1.32 -5.02 7.06
C LEU A 220 2.54 -4.25 7.60
N PRO A 221 3.18 -4.64 8.72
CA PRO A 221 4.43 -4.03 9.18
C PRO A 221 5.58 -4.03 8.16
N ILE A 222 5.63 -5.01 7.27
CA ILE A 222 6.63 -5.10 6.20
C ILE A 222 6.45 -3.94 5.19
N GLY A 223 5.20 -3.47 5.00
CA GLY A 223 4.84 -2.43 4.05
C GLY A 223 5.64 -1.14 4.22
N PRO A 224 5.51 -0.42 5.34
CA PRO A 224 6.23 0.84 5.54
C PRO A 224 7.75 0.67 5.58
N LEU A 225 8.24 -0.49 6.01
CA LEU A 225 9.68 -0.77 6.07
C LEU A 225 10.25 -1.04 4.67
N GLY A 226 9.61 -1.90 3.89
CA GLY A 226 10.01 -2.15 2.50
C GLY A 226 9.86 -0.92 1.61
N GLN A 227 8.72 -0.24 1.71
CA GLN A 227 8.46 0.97 0.92
C GLN A 227 9.35 2.15 1.35
N GLY A 228 9.59 2.31 2.66
CA GLY A 228 10.48 3.34 3.18
C GLY A 228 11.93 3.11 2.77
N GLY A 229 12.40 1.85 2.81
CA GLY A 229 13.73 1.47 2.33
C GLY A 229 13.88 1.70 0.83
N PHE A 230 12.90 1.34 0.02
CA PHE A 230 12.89 1.67 -1.41
C PHE A 230 12.86 3.17 -1.64
N GLY A 231 11.98 3.89 -0.95
CA GLY A 231 11.81 5.33 -1.11
C GLY A 231 13.08 6.12 -0.82
N ILE A 232 13.77 5.83 0.28
CA ILE A 232 14.97 6.57 0.66
C ILE A 232 16.14 6.33 -0.32
N GLN A 233 16.26 5.10 -0.89
CA GLN A 233 17.23 4.83 -1.96
C GLN A 233 16.91 5.63 -3.20
N GLN A 234 15.63 5.62 -3.64
CA GLN A 234 15.18 6.35 -4.82
C GLN A 234 15.39 7.86 -4.65
N LEU A 235 15.08 8.43 -3.47
CA LEU A 235 15.32 9.84 -3.18
C LEU A 235 16.80 10.17 -3.17
N GLY A 236 17.64 9.32 -2.60
CA GLY A 236 19.11 9.49 -2.62
C GLY A 236 19.67 9.50 -4.05
N LYS A 237 19.21 8.56 -4.89
CA LYS A 237 19.58 8.48 -6.31
C LYS A 237 19.19 9.76 -7.07
N VAL A 238 17.99 10.28 -6.81
CA VAL A 238 17.53 11.54 -7.43
C VAL A 238 18.31 12.74 -6.89
N ALA A 239 18.61 12.77 -5.58
CA ALA A 239 19.42 13.81 -4.97
C ALA A 239 20.82 13.90 -5.62
N LEU A 240 21.44 12.74 -5.91
CA LEU A 240 22.73 12.68 -6.63
C LEU A 240 22.67 13.39 -7.98
N LYS A 241 21.53 13.31 -8.69
CA LYS A 241 21.33 13.90 -10.02
C LYS A 241 20.91 15.38 -9.94
N VAL A 242 20.01 15.73 -9.01
CA VAL A 242 19.32 17.03 -8.98
C VAL A 242 20.11 18.08 -8.19
N LEU A 243 20.70 17.72 -7.04
CA LEU A 243 21.38 18.70 -6.17
C LEU A 243 22.56 19.44 -6.82
N PRO A 244 23.42 18.79 -7.60
CA PRO A 244 24.50 19.51 -8.28
C PRO A 244 24.04 20.58 -9.28
N GLN A 245 22.80 20.49 -9.74
CA GLN A 245 22.20 21.38 -10.73
C GLN A 245 21.39 22.53 -10.11
N THR A 246 21.31 22.57 -8.77
CA THR A 246 20.57 23.59 -8.03
C THR A 246 21.49 24.46 -7.21
N THR A 247 21.17 25.75 -7.08
CA THR A 247 21.89 26.70 -6.23
C THR A 247 21.37 26.73 -4.79
N ALA A 248 20.37 25.95 -4.46
CA ALA A 248 19.62 26.03 -3.18
C ALA A 248 20.49 25.81 -1.94
N PHE A 249 21.51 24.94 -2.03
CA PHE A 249 22.42 24.66 -0.91
C PHE A 249 23.78 25.35 -0.99
N THR A 250 24.13 25.96 -2.12
CA THR A 250 25.42 26.66 -2.31
C THR A 250 25.50 27.89 -1.43
N ALA A 251 24.37 28.55 -1.13
CA ALA A 251 24.33 29.70 -0.22
C ALA A 251 24.55 29.30 1.25
N ALA A 252 24.06 28.13 1.66
CA ALA A 252 24.18 27.64 3.04
C ALA A 252 25.52 26.93 3.31
N ALA A 253 26.11 26.31 2.29
CA ALA A 253 27.38 25.60 2.37
C ALA A 253 28.19 25.81 1.08
N PRO A 254 28.90 26.93 0.94
CA PRO A 254 29.80 27.18 -0.20
C PRO A 254 30.84 26.06 -0.27
N GLY A 255 30.85 25.29 -1.36
CA GLY A 255 31.76 24.15 -1.56
C GLY A 255 31.19 22.77 -1.20
N ALA A 256 29.96 22.65 -0.77
CA ALA A 256 29.30 21.36 -0.56
C ALA A 256 28.87 20.71 -1.90
N VAL A 257 29.83 20.40 -2.75
CA VAL A 257 29.62 19.78 -4.07
C VAL A 257 29.09 18.33 -3.91
N HIS A 258 29.33 17.70 -2.76
CA HIS A 258 29.08 16.28 -2.51
C HIS A 258 27.76 15.99 -1.78
N GLY A 259 26.85 16.96 -1.61
CA GLY A 259 25.59 16.75 -0.88
C GLY A 259 24.71 15.61 -1.46
N GLY A 260 24.66 15.48 -2.77
CA GLY A 260 23.93 14.41 -3.45
C GLY A 260 24.52 13.02 -3.20
N GLU A 261 25.85 12.91 -3.22
CA GLU A 261 26.57 11.66 -2.93
C GLU A 261 26.33 11.19 -1.48
N ILE A 262 26.40 12.13 -0.53
CA ILE A 262 26.14 11.86 0.89
C ILE A 262 24.72 11.32 1.08
N LEU A 263 23.70 11.96 0.48
CA LEU A 263 22.32 11.52 0.57
C LEU A 263 22.09 10.18 -0.12
N TYR A 264 22.79 9.89 -1.20
CA TYR A 264 22.72 8.59 -1.87
C TYR A 264 23.27 7.46 -0.99
N PHE A 265 24.49 7.60 -0.47
CA PHE A 265 25.05 6.59 0.44
C PHE A 265 24.24 6.44 1.72
N LEU A 266 23.81 7.54 2.32
CA LEU A 266 22.93 7.50 3.50
C LEU A 266 21.62 6.77 3.20
N GLY A 267 21.04 7.00 2.01
CA GLY A 267 19.84 6.32 1.54
C GLY A 267 20.02 4.80 1.49
N ILE A 268 21.14 4.31 0.96
CA ILE A 268 21.46 2.88 0.90
C ILE A 268 21.58 2.29 2.32
N PHE A 269 22.30 2.94 3.24
CA PHE A 269 22.46 2.45 4.61
C PHE A 269 21.16 2.42 5.39
N LEU A 270 20.34 3.46 5.28
CA LEU A 270 19.01 3.50 5.90
C LEU A 270 18.11 2.40 5.32
N ALA A 271 18.19 2.15 4.02
CA ALA A 271 17.44 1.08 3.39
C ALA A 271 17.87 -0.31 3.89
N LEU A 272 19.15 -0.56 4.10
CA LEU A 272 19.64 -1.80 4.68
C LEU A 272 19.11 -2.03 6.10
N ILE A 273 19.08 -0.97 6.92
CA ILE A 273 18.52 -1.03 8.28
C ILE A 273 17.03 -1.36 8.23
N MET A 274 16.27 -0.65 7.37
CA MET A 274 14.83 -0.89 7.22
C MET A 274 14.53 -2.27 6.64
N TRP A 275 15.31 -2.73 5.67
CA TRP A 275 15.22 -4.05 5.07
C TRP A 275 15.48 -5.15 6.10
N GLY A 276 16.54 -5.02 6.90
CA GLY A 276 16.83 -5.95 7.99
C GLY A 276 15.70 -6.02 9.01
N PHE A 277 15.14 -4.86 9.40
CA PHE A 277 13.99 -4.84 10.32
C PHE A 277 12.71 -5.41 9.68
N ALA A 278 12.52 -5.23 8.37
CA ALA A 278 11.43 -5.87 7.64
C ALA A 278 11.55 -7.40 7.63
N LEU A 279 12.76 -7.97 7.59
CA LEU A 279 12.98 -9.42 7.74
C LEU A 279 12.52 -9.95 9.10
N VAL A 280 12.71 -9.20 10.18
CA VAL A 280 12.21 -9.59 11.51
C VAL A 280 10.68 -9.67 11.49
N TRP A 281 10.01 -8.67 10.93
CA TRP A 281 8.55 -8.67 10.80
C TRP A 281 8.04 -9.75 9.83
N LEU A 282 8.77 -10.04 8.76
CA LEU A 282 8.48 -11.16 7.87
C LEU A 282 8.55 -12.49 8.61
N SER A 283 9.58 -12.68 9.44
CA SER A 283 9.73 -13.88 10.26
C SER A 283 8.56 -14.03 11.24
N PHE A 284 8.17 -12.97 11.95
CA PHE A 284 7.01 -12.98 12.82
C PHE A 284 5.70 -13.29 12.05
N ALA A 285 5.54 -12.72 10.87
CA ALA A 285 4.39 -12.98 10.04
C ALA A 285 4.31 -14.45 9.58
N LEU A 286 5.41 -15.02 9.11
CA LEU A 286 5.48 -16.42 8.67
C LEU A 286 5.21 -17.38 9.83
N ILE A 287 5.84 -17.18 11.00
CA ILE A 287 5.59 -17.99 12.19
C ILE A 287 4.13 -17.90 12.62
N SER A 288 3.53 -16.70 12.59
CA SER A 288 2.12 -16.50 12.95
C SER A 288 1.17 -17.27 12.05
N ILE A 289 1.40 -17.25 10.72
CA ILE A 289 0.58 -17.99 9.75
C ILE A 289 0.72 -19.50 9.96
N VAL A 290 1.94 -20.01 10.15
CA VAL A 290 2.18 -21.44 10.40
C VAL A 290 1.52 -21.89 11.71
N THR A 291 1.58 -21.07 12.75
CA THR A 291 0.96 -21.37 14.05
C THR A 291 -0.56 -21.43 13.97
N MET A 292 -1.19 -20.54 13.19
CA MET A 292 -2.66 -20.46 13.07
C MET A 292 -3.29 -21.54 12.17
N GLN A 293 -2.52 -22.21 11.31
CA GLN A 293 -2.85 -23.33 10.41
C GLN A 293 -4.07 -23.11 9.48
N LYS A 294 -5.24 -22.74 9.99
CA LYS A 294 -6.48 -22.54 9.22
C LYS A 294 -7.13 -21.21 9.57
N PHE A 295 -7.35 -20.38 8.58
CA PHE A 295 -8.03 -19.10 8.69
C PHE A 295 -8.89 -18.85 7.43
N PRO A 296 -10.05 -18.16 7.59
CA PRO A 296 -10.99 -17.96 6.50
C PRO A 296 -10.41 -17.04 5.41
N PHE A 297 -10.83 -17.30 4.16
CA PHE A 297 -10.52 -16.38 3.06
C PHE A 297 -11.43 -15.15 3.16
N ASN A 298 -10.83 -13.96 3.06
CA ASN A 298 -11.53 -12.68 2.99
C ASN A 298 -10.66 -11.64 2.23
N MET A 299 -11.20 -10.44 2.02
CA MET A 299 -10.45 -9.36 1.33
C MET A 299 -9.12 -8.99 2.00
N GLY A 300 -8.94 -9.28 3.27
CA GLY A 300 -7.67 -9.09 3.97
C GLY A 300 -6.50 -9.91 3.39
N TRP A 301 -6.77 -10.99 2.62
CA TRP A 301 -5.72 -11.77 1.97
C TRP A 301 -4.91 -10.96 0.93
N TRP A 302 -5.48 -9.89 0.37
CA TRP A 302 -4.73 -8.94 -0.45
C TRP A 302 -3.62 -8.23 0.33
N GLY A 303 -3.66 -8.25 1.66
CA GLY A 303 -2.60 -7.78 2.55
C GLY A 303 -1.30 -8.58 2.46
N PHE A 304 -1.26 -9.75 1.82
CA PHE A 304 -0.02 -10.46 1.52
C PHE A 304 0.76 -9.81 0.36
N THR A 305 0.08 -9.31 -0.66
CA THR A 305 0.68 -8.96 -1.95
C THR A 305 1.50 -7.67 -1.87
N PHE A 306 0.90 -6.58 -1.41
CA PHE A 306 1.57 -5.28 -1.42
C PHE A 306 2.78 -5.21 -0.47
N PRO A 307 2.70 -5.62 0.82
CA PRO A 307 3.86 -5.57 1.72
C PRO A 307 5.05 -6.40 1.25
N LEU A 308 4.82 -7.61 0.75
CA LEU A 308 5.89 -8.43 0.17
C LEU A 308 6.40 -7.84 -1.15
N GLY A 309 5.53 -7.20 -1.94
CA GLY A 309 5.90 -6.54 -3.18
C GLY A 309 6.84 -5.38 -2.95
N VAL A 310 6.56 -4.51 -1.98
CA VAL A 310 7.44 -3.38 -1.65
C VAL A 310 8.75 -3.84 -0.99
N MET A 311 8.74 -4.96 -0.28
CA MET A 311 9.97 -5.62 0.18
C MET A 311 10.81 -6.08 -1.02
N ALA A 312 10.20 -6.67 -2.04
CA ALA A 312 10.88 -7.08 -3.26
C ALA A 312 11.45 -5.88 -4.05
N THR A 313 10.71 -4.74 -4.14
CA THR A 313 11.24 -3.53 -4.80
C THR A 313 12.43 -2.95 -4.05
N CYS A 314 12.39 -2.88 -2.73
CA CYS A 314 13.52 -2.47 -1.89
C CYS A 314 14.74 -3.36 -2.11
N THR A 315 14.54 -4.69 -2.10
CA THR A 315 15.58 -5.67 -2.35
C THR A 315 16.18 -5.53 -3.75
N GLY A 316 15.34 -5.27 -4.77
CA GLY A 316 15.77 -5.05 -6.16
C GLY A 316 16.59 -3.79 -6.35
N MET A 317 16.30 -2.74 -5.59
CA MET A 317 17.11 -1.52 -5.61
C MET A 317 18.46 -1.75 -4.91
N LEU A 318 18.49 -2.42 -3.75
CA LEU A 318 19.74 -2.83 -3.09
C LEU A 318 20.58 -3.74 -3.99
N ALA A 319 19.95 -4.60 -4.80
CA ALA A 319 20.67 -5.43 -5.75
C ALA A 319 21.40 -4.62 -6.82
N LYS A 320 20.80 -3.52 -7.28
CA LYS A 320 21.38 -2.60 -8.25
C LYS A 320 22.47 -1.72 -7.63
N ASP A 321 22.17 -1.13 -6.47
CA ASP A 321 23.06 -0.15 -5.81
C ASP A 321 24.33 -0.81 -5.24
N LEU A 322 24.24 -2.05 -4.77
CA LEU A 322 25.34 -2.83 -4.20
C LEU A 322 26.00 -3.81 -5.18
N ASP A 323 25.49 -3.90 -6.40
CA ASP A 323 25.88 -4.93 -7.41
C ASP A 323 25.95 -6.35 -6.84
N SER A 324 24.99 -6.70 -6.00
CA SER A 324 25.02 -7.92 -5.19
C SER A 324 24.19 -9.05 -5.81
N ALA A 325 24.84 -10.19 -6.08
CA ALA A 325 24.18 -11.39 -6.53
C ALA A 325 23.17 -11.93 -5.49
N PHE A 326 23.47 -11.80 -4.20
CA PHE A 326 22.57 -12.20 -3.12
C PHE A 326 21.23 -11.44 -3.22
N PHE A 327 21.27 -10.11 -3.29
CA PHE A 327 20.05 -9.31 -3.39
C PHE A 327 19.32 -9.54 -4.72
N ARG A 328 20.02 -9.83 -5.83
CA ARG A 328 19.37 -10.21 -7.11
C ARG A 328 18.54 -11.50 -6.97
N VAL A 329 19.12 -12.53 -6.36
CA VAL A 329 18.40 -13.80 -6.11
C VAL A 329 17.23 -13.59 -5.16
N MET A 330 17.43 -12.87 -4.06
CA MET A 330 16.35 -12.55 -3.11
C MET A 330 15.20 -11.76 -3.75
N THR A 331 15.52 -10.82 -4.65
CA THR A 331 14.51 -10.10 -5.43
C THR A 331 13.67 -11.05 -6.28
N MET A 332 14.28 -12.02 -6.96
CA MET A 332 13.56 -13.02 -7.75
C MET A 332 12.67 -13.89 -6.87
N VAL A 333 13.17 -14.34 -5.72
CA VAL A 333 12.40 -15.16 -4.76
C VAL A 333 11.17 -14.41 -4.27
N PHE A 334 11.33 -13.16 -3.80
CA PHE A 334 10.21 -12.36 -3.33
C PHE A 334 9.24 -12.01 -4.45
N SER A 335 9.73 -11.64 -5.62
CA SER A 335 8.88 -11.30 -6.76
C SER A 335 8.04 -12.50 -7.22
N LEU A 336 8.65 -13.67 -7.32
CA LEU A 336 7.94 -14.91 -7.67
C LEU A 336 6.88 -15.26 -6.62
N ALA A 337 7.23 -15.15 -5.33
CA ALA A 337 6.29 -15.38 -4.23
C ALA A 337 5.09 -14.44 -4.31
N VAL A 338 5.31 -13.15 -4.59
CA VAL A 338 4.23 -12.16 -4.75
C VAL A 338 3.35 -12.50 -5.95
N CYS A 339 3.92 -12.88 -7.09
CA CYS A 339 3.15 -13.26 -8.28
C CYS A 339 2.28 -14.50 -8.00
N LEU A 340 2.80 -15.51 -7.34
CA LEU A 340 2.06 -16.72 -6.97
C LEU A 340 0.95 -16.42 -5.95
N LEU A 341 1.24 -15.60 -4.94
CA LEU A 341 0.23 -15.15 -3.98
C LEU A 341 -0.87 -14.32 -4.64
N TRP A 342 -0.50 -13.43 -5.57
CA TRP A 342 -1.47 -12.65 -6.33
C TRP A 342 -2.40 -13.58 -7.12
N LEU A 343 -1.87 -14.55 -7.86
CA LEU A 343 -2.67 -15.54 -8.61
C LEU A 343 -3.63 -16.28 -7.69
N LEU A 344 -3.15 -16.78 -6.56
CA LEU A 344 -3.96 -17.52 -5.60
C LEU A 344 -5.10 -16.64 -5.05
N VAL A 345 -4.77 -15.41 -4.63
CA VAL A 345 -5.76 -14.49 -4.04
C VAL A 345 -6.74 -14.01 -5.11
N ALA A 346 -6.27 -13.70 -6.33
CA ALA A 346 -7.13 -13.25 -7.43
C ALA A 346 -8.14 -14.33 -7.86
N ILE A 347 -7.69 -15.58 -8.02
CA ILE A 347 -8.58 -16.70 -8.38
C ILE A 347 -9.65 -16.90 -7.29
N ARG A 348 -9.25 -16.89 -6.01
CA ARG A 348 -10.20 -17.03 -4.90
C ARG A 348 -11.16 -15.85 -4.81
N THR A 349 -10.67 -14.63 -4.98
CA THR A 349 -11.51 -13.42 -4.99
C THR A 349 -12.53 -13.48 -6.13
N LEU A 350 -12.09 -13.85 -7.35
CA LEU A 350 -12.97 -13.98 -8.51
C LEU A 350 -14.05 -15.04 -8.29
N HIS A 351 -13.67 -16.20 -7.78
CA HIS A 351 -14.61 -17.29 -7.46
C HIS A 351 -15.68 -16.82 -6.45
N GLN A 352 -15.28 -16.18 -5.35
CA GLN A 352 -16.22 -15.68 -4.35
C GLN A 352 -16.98 -14.42 -4.81
N ALA A 353 -16.44 -13.66 -5.76
CA ALA A 353 -17.17 -12.53 -6.36
C ALA A 353 -18.29 -13.01 -7.27
N ILE A 354 -18.07 -14.09 -8.04
CA ILE A 354 -19.10 -14.72 -8.89
C ILE A 354 -20.19 -15.37 -8.04
N SER A 355 -19.82 -16.06 -6.95
CA SER A 355 -20.80 -16.66 -6.01
C SER A 355 -21.53 -15.60 -5.14
N GLY A 356 -21.03 -14.35 -5.10
CA GLY A 356 -21.58 -13.27 -4.29
C GLY A 356 -21.24 -13.35 -2.79
N GLU A 357 -20.46 -14.34 -2.36
CA GLU A 357 -20.12 -14.54 -0.94
C GLU A 357 -19.21 -13.46 -0.38
N ILE A 358 -18.32 -12.88 -1.21
CA ILE A 358 -17.35 -11.88 -0.78
C ILE A 358 -17.98 -10.50 -0.50
N PHE A 359 -19.19 -10.24 -1.02
CA PHE A 359 -19.92 -8.99 -0.80
C PHE A 359 -20.67 -9.01 0.54
N PHE A 360 -19.89 -9.09 1.62
CA PHE A 360 -20.39 -9.04 2.99
C PHE A 360 -19.55 -8.04 3.79
N ALA A 361 -20.21 -7.00 4.32
CA ALA A 361 -19.58 -5.99 5.16
C ALA A 361 -19.89 -6.24 6.64
N PRO A 362 -18.95 -6.76 7.45
CA PRO A 362 -19.17 -7.04 8.87
C PRO A 362 -19.64 -5.82 9.65
N CYS A 363 -19.10 -4.62 9.33
CA CYS A 363 -19.46 -3.37 9.98
C CYS A 363 -20.94 -2.98 9.84
N LEU A 364 -21.59 -3.40 8.74
CA LEU A 364 -23.02 -3.16 8.54
C LEU A 364 -23.88 -4.09 9.40
N LYS A 365 -23.38 -5.27 9.72
CA LYS A 365 -24.05 -6.20 10.64
C LYS A 365 -24.08 -5.66 12.05
N ASP A 366 -22.94 -5.20 12.55
CA ASP A 366 -22.81 -4.60 13.90
C ASP A 366 -23.67 -3.34 14.06
N LEU A 367 -23.76 -2.51 13.01
CA LEU A 367 -24.64 -1.33 13.01
C LEU A 367 -26.12 -1.73 13.04
N ARG A 368 -26.54 -2.75 12.31
CA ARG A 368 -27.92 -3.27 12.31
C ARG A 368 -28.28 -3.91 13.65
N GLU A 369 -27.37 -4.66 14.25
CA GLU A 369 -27.58 -5.25 15.57
C GLU A 369 -27.71 -4.17 16.66
N LYS A 370 -26.87 -3.12 16.62
CA LYS A 370 -26.98 -1.97 17.53
C LYS A 370 -28.27 -1.17 17.31
N GLN A 371 -28.71 -0.99 16.07
CA GLN A 371 -29.99 -0.33 15.78
C GLN A 371 -31.18 -1.17 16.19
N ALA A 372 -31.13 -2.49 16.08
CA ALA A 372 -32.16 -3.39 16.56
C ALA A 372 -32.24 -3.40 18.09
N GLN A 373 -31.10 -3.36 18.79
CA GLN A 373 -31.05 -3.26 20.25
C GLN A 373 -31.49 -1.89 20.78
N GLY A 374 -31.06 -0.79 20.14
CA GLY A 374 -31.47 0.58 20.53
C GLY A 374 -32.93 0.91 20.20
N GLY A 375 -33.56 0.16 19.28
CA GLY A 375 -35.02 0.26 19.01
C GLY A 375 -35.88 -0.44 20.04
N SER A 376 -35.33 -1.41 20.78
CA SER A 376 -35.99 -2.10 21.90
C SER A 376 -36.05 -1.25 23.17
N ASP A 377 -35.01 -0.44 23.44
CA ASP A 377 -34.93 0.42 24.64
C ASP A 377 -35.80 1.69 24.56
N ARG A 378 -36.34 2.04 23.39
CA ARG A 378 -37.27 3.18 23.23
C ARG A 378 -38.75 2.80 23.32
N ARG A 379 -39.06 1.54 23.64
CA ARG A 379 -40.45 1.04 23.79
C ARG A 379 -40.78 0.55 25.19
N VAL A 380 -40.08 1.00 26.21
CA VAL A 380 -40.45 0.82 27.62
C VAL A 380 -40.81 2.17 28.25
#